data_7817a809683b24d9b02cafc9932fadd1
#
_entry.id   7817a809683b24d9b02cafc9932fadd1
#
_cell.length_a   1.000
_cell.length_b   1.000
_cell.length_c   1.000
_cell.angle_alpha   90.00
_cell.angle_beta   90.00
_cell.angle_gamma   90.00
#
_symmetry.space_group_name_H-M   'P 1'
#
loop_
_entity.id
_entity.type
_entity.pdbx_description
1 polymer ?
#
loop_
_entity_poly.entity_id
_entity_poly.type
_entity_poly.pdbx_seq_one_letter_code
_entity_poly.pdbx_strand_id
1 'polypeptide(L)'
;MAIDERNGMTDTPSTSGPLLQLLANGLSLWIRSQCDEVGDLNLGLNGSALQLLRGHLKGVTLDGRFVTFQGLPIQRAELRSGPLDLNIKPSQPGQMLQLQNSFDISGSVVMRGSDLNRALLTQRWRWLGDWLAEQLMGLSTLGNLEIANDTLVLTSPLVGQGEVVRKEFRLDAAEGTLRITRFNDDSCVLLPMDPNIRILEAHLKAGQLHLVGQAAVTP
;
A
#
# COMPACT_ATOMS: atom_id res chain seq x y z
N MET A 1 41.06 22.21 -26.18
CA MET A 1 39.93 22.66 -25.37
C MET A 1 38.99 21.43 -25.26
N ALA A 2 39.21 20.66 -24.20
CA ALA A 2 38.55 19.38 -23.97
C ALA A 2 37.34 19.59 -23.07
N ILE A 3 36.17 19.16 -23.49
CA ILE A 3 34.93 19.19 -22.73
C ILE A 3 34.80 17.82 -22.08
N ASP A 4 34.89 17.82 -20.76
CA ASP A 4 34.75 16.65 -19.87
C ASP A 4 33.27 16.33 -19.71
N GLU A 5 32.80 15.29 -20.34
CA GLU A 5 31.45 14.69 -20.14
C GLU A 5 31.47 13.86 -18.86
N ARG A 6 30.98 14.41 -17.75
CA ARG A 6 30.70 13.65 -16.53
C ARG A 6 29.45 12.82 -16.71
N ASN A 7 29.73 11.56 -16.94
CA ASN A 7 28.75 10.46 -16.93
C ASN A 7 28.08 10.36 -15.56
N GLY A 8 26.79 10.72 -15.49
CA GLY A 8 25.95 10.50 -14.31
C GLY A 8 25.66 9.02 -14.16
N MET A 9 26.42 8.34 -13.33
CA MET A 9 26.18 6.97 -12.90
C MET A 9 24.92 6.96 -12.04
N THR A 10 23.82 6.45 -12.61
CA THR A 10 22.66 6.00 -11.84
C THR A 10 23.06 4.74 -11.08
N ASP A 11 23.24 4.87 -9.78
CA ASP A 11 23.42 3.75 -8.85
C ASP A 11 22.15 2.87 -8.87
N THR A 12 22.17 1.87 -9.72
CA THR A 12 21.25 0.71 -9.59
C THR A 12 21.73 -0.10 -8.38
N PRO A 13 20.90 -0.38 -7.37
CA PRO A 13 21.30 -1.21 -6.24
C PRO A 13 21.54 -2.64 -6.74
N SER A 14 22.82 -2.97 -6.98
CA SER A 14 23.23 -4.30 -7.37
C SER A 14 23.20 -5.21 -6.16
N THR A 15 22.26 -6.14 -6.14
CA THR A 15 22.25 -7.30 -5.23
C THR A 15 23.44 -8.20 -5.57
N SER A 16 24.63 -7.82 -5.11
CA SER A 16 25.89 -8.45 -5.52
C SER A 16 26.31 -9.48 -4.48
N GLY A 17 26.03 -10.76 -4.75
CA GLY A 17 26.54 -11.89 -4.00
C GLY A 17 25.50 -13.02 -3.86
N PRO A 18 25.94 -14.30 -3.87
CA PRO A 18 25.04 -15.45 -3.81
C PRO A 18 24.21 -15.49 -2.52
N LEU A 19 24.75 -15.00 -1.41
CA LEU A 19 24.05 -14.95 -0.14
C LEU A 19 22.91 -13.92 -0.14
N LEU A 20 23.13 -12.73 -0.70
CA LEU A 20 22.11 -11.69 -0.84
C LEU A 20 21.00 -12.14 -1.79
N GLN A 21 21.35 -12.83 -2.87
CA GLN A 21 20.35 -13.40 -3.78
C GLN A 21 19.50 -14.48 -3.11
N LEU A 22 20.11 -15.37 -2.33
CA LEU A 22 19.38 -16.40 -1.58
C LEU A 22 18.39 -15.77 -0.60
N LEU A 23 18.81 -14.71 0.11
CA LEU A 23 17.96 -13.98 1.04
C LEU A 23 16.84 -13.24 0.31
N ALA A 24 17.13 -12.55 -0.79
CA ALA A 24 16.14 -11.87 -1.60
C ALA A 24 15.08 -12.84 -2.12
N ASN A 25 15.48 -14.03 -2.57
CA ASN A 25 14.55 -15.07 -3.00
C ASN A 25 13.69 -15.58 -1.83
N GLY A 26 14.29 -15.84 -0.66
CA GLY A 26 13.55 -16.26 0.53
C GLY A 26 12.54 -15.21 1.00
N LEU A 27 12.95 -13.94 1.03
CA LEU A 27 12.07 -12.83 1.40
C LEU A 27 10.97 -12.62 0.36
N SER A 28 11.27 -12.75 -0.93
CA SER A 28 10.29 -12.69 -2.01
C SER A 28 9.22 -13.80 -1.87
N LEU A 29 9.63 -15.02 -1.57
CA LEU A 29 8.71 -16.12 -1.32
C LEU A 29 7.84 -15.87 -0.09
N TRP A 30 8.43 -15.34 0.98
CA TRP A 30 7.68 -15.00 2.19
C TRP A 30 6.65 -13.89 1.92
N ILE A 31 7.02 -12.81 1.23
CA ILE A 31 6.08 -11.73 0.88
C ILE A 31 4.95 -12.28 -0.01
N ARG A 32 5.28 -13.12 -1.00
CA ARG A 32 4.27 -13.77 -1.85
C ARG A 32 3.30 -14.63 -1.05
N SER A 33 3.76 -15.29 0.00
CA SER A 33 2.90 -16.11 0.87
C SER A 33 1.95 -15.29 1.75
N GLN A 34 2.25 -14.00 1.97
CA GLN A 34 1.37 -13.07 2.71
C GLN A 34 0.32 -12.40 1.82
N CYS A 35 0.43 -12.51 0.51
CA CYS A 35 -0.48 -11.92 -0.45
C CYS A 35 -1.44 -13.00 -0.98
N ASP A 36 -2.66 -12.59 -1.30
CA ASP A 36 -3.66 -13.49 -1.94
C ASP A 36 -3.26 -13.77 -3.39
N GLU A 37 -2.76 -12.73 -4.09
CA GLU A 37 -2.25 -12.83 -5.46
C GLU A 37 -1.07 -11.88 -5.66
N VAL A 38 -0.10 -12.28 -6.47
CA VAL A 38 1.07 -11.45 -6.82
C VAL A 38 1.38 -11.61 -8.30
N GLY A 39 1.26 -10.54 -9.04
CA GLY A 39 1.79 -10.43 -10.40
C GLY A 39 3.31 -10.28 -10.36
N ASP A 40 3.82 -9.10 -10.64
CA ASP A 40 5.26 -8.83 -10.58
C ASP A 40 5.67 -8.38 -9.17
N LEU A 41 6.81 -8.90 -8.71
CA LEU A 41 7.42 -8.50 -7.44
C LEU A 41 8.94 -8.46 -7.61
N ASN A 42 9.49 -7.25 -7.47
CA ASN A 42 10.92 -7.01 -7.47
C ASN A 42 11.36 -6.57 -6.07
N LEU A 43 12.39 -7.22 -5.54
CA LEU A 43 12.98 -6.95 -4.24
C LEU A 43 14.44 -6.55 -4.40
N GLY A 44 14.79 -5.41 -3.82
CA GLY A 44 16.17 -4.95 -3.68
C GLY A 44 16.59 -4.99 -2.22
N LEU A 45 17.75 -5.58 -1.92
CA LEU A 45 18.35 -5.58 -0.58
C LEU A 45 19.49 -4.58 -0.56
N ASN A 46 19.41 -3.61 0.34
CA ASN A 46 20.46 -2.60 0.54
C ASN A 46 21.38 -3.06 1.68
N GLY A 47 22.63 -3.38 1.35
CA GLY A 47 23.61 -3.83 2.33
C GLY A 47 24.74 -4.64 1.70
N SER A 48 25.76 -4.96 2.49
CA SER A 48 26.82 -5.87 2.09
C SER A 48 26.59 -7.26 2.65
N ALA A 49 27.18 -8.29 1.98
CA ALA A 49 27.14 -9.67 2.49
C ALA A 49 27.67 -9.78 3.92
N LEU A 50 28.70 -8.99 4.29
CA LEU A 50 29.26 -8.97 5.64
C LEU A 50 28.29 -8.37 6.67
N GLN A 51 27.54 -7.33 6.32
CA GLN A 51 26.50 -6.77 7.18
C GLN A 51 25.36 -7.76 7.39
N LEU A 52 24.95 -8.44 6.32
CA LEU A 52 23.94 -9.47 6.38
C LEU A 52 24.35 -10.65 7.26
N LEU A 53 25.60 -11.13 7.17
CA LEU A 53 26.11 -12.18 8.07
C LEU A 53 26.08 -11.78 9.56
N ARG A 54 26.10 -10.46 9.83
CA ARG A 54 25.94 -9.91 11.17
C ARG A 54 24.48 -9.62 11.54
N GLY A 55 23.53 -9.97 10.67
CA GLY A 55 22.12 -9.74 10.88
C GLY A 55 21.63 -8.31 10.58
N HIS A 56 22.42 -7.49 9.89
CA HIS A 56 22.06 -6.11 9.60
C HIS A 56 21.81 -5.89 8.10
N LEU A 57 20.70 -5.25 7.76
CA LEU A 57 20.43 -4.70 6.44
C LEU A 57 20.20 -3.19 6.54
N LYS A 58 20.71 -2.43 5.59
CA LYS A 58 20.46 -0.97 5.53
C LYS A 58 19.03 -0.64 5.11
N GLY A 59 18.33 -1.59 4.48
CA GLY A 59 16.95 -1.46 4.06
C GLY A 59 16.60 -2.45 2.96
N VAL A 60 15.30 -2.52 2.66
CA VAL A 60 14.72 -3.31 1.58
C VAL A 60 13.89 -2.37 0.71
N THR A 61 13.98 -2.53 -0.61
CA THR A 61 13.08 -1.89 -1.57
C THR A 61 12.18 -2.94 -2.19
N LEU A 62 10.92 -2.60 -2.38
CA LEU A 62 9.92 -3.45 -2.99
C LEU A 62 9.20 -2.67 -4.09
N ASP A 63 9.17 -3.21 -5.32
CA ASP A 63 8.28 -2.77 -6.40
C ASP A 63 7.35 -3.93 -6.73
N GLY A 64 6.08 -3.79 -6.40
CA GLY A 64 5.02 -4.77 -6.65
C GLY A 64 4.01 -4.24 -7.66
N ARG A 65 3.57 -5.10 -8.58
CA ARG A 65 2.50 -4.78 -9.53
C ARG A 65 1.44 -5.87 -9.54
N PHE A 66 0.19 -5.45 -9.61
CA PHE A 66 -0.97 -6.36 -9.61
C PHE A 66 -0.94 -7.32 -8.42
N VAL A 67 -0.82 -6.76 -7.23
CA VAL A 67 -0.78 -7.49 -5.96
C VAL A 67 -2.14 -7.40 -5.30
N THR A 68 -2.67 -8.53 -4.82
CA THR A 68 -3.84 -8.54 -3.94
C THR A 68 -3.38 -8.86 -2.53
N PHE A 69 -3.55 -7.92 -1.62
CA PHE A 69 -3.19 -8.06 -0.22
C PHE A 69 -4.43 -7.92 0.66
N GLN A 70 -4.73 -8.97 1.41
CA GLN A 70 -5.93 -9.04 2.25
C GLN A 70 -7.24 -8.70 1.52
N GLY A 71 -7.38 -9.14 0.28
CA GLY A 71 -8.54 -8.89 -0.57
C GLY A 71 -8.60 -7.48 -1.17
N LEU A 72 -7.59 -6.63 -0.96
CA LEU A 72 -7.45 -5.33 -1.62
C LEU A 72 -6.52 -5.44 -2.83
N PRO A 73 -7.02 -5.24 -4.04
CA PRO A 73 -6.20 -5.21 -5.24
C PRO A 73 -5.41 -3.91 -5.32
N ILE A 74 -4.11 -4.05 -5.39
CA ILE A 74 -3.13 -2.97 -5.52
C ILE A 74 -2.53 -3.04 -6.92
N GLN A 75 -2.66 -1.97 -7.70
CA GLN A 75 -2.12 -1.93 -9.04
C GLN A 75 -0.60 -1.78 -9.03
N ARG A 76 -0.08 -0.95 -8.13
CA ARG A 76 1.34 -0.72 -7.93
C ARG A 76 1.62 -0.36 -6.47
N ALA A 77 2.68 -0.93 -5.92
CA ALA A 77 3.23 -0.59 -4.63
C ALA A 77 4.75 -0.39 -4.75
N GLU A 78 5.25 0.76 -4.37
CA GLU A 78 6.68 1.05 -4.28
C GLU A 78 6.99 1.35 -2.81
N LEU A 79 7.64 0.43 -2.14
CA LEU A 79 7.90 0.50 -0.72
C LEU A 79 9.40 0.45 -0.43
N ARG A 80 9.80 1.13 0.64
CA ARG A 80 11.18 1.13 1.16
C ARG A 80 11.12 0.98 2.66
N SER A 81 11.93 0.08 3.19
CA SER A 81 12.11 -0.01 4.65
C SER A 81 13.32 0.82 5.10
N GLY A 82 13.29 1.22 6.35
CA GLY A 82 14.46 1.63 7.11
C GLY A 82 15.42 0.45 7.37
N PRO A 83 16.46 0.65 8.18
CA PRO A 83 17.37 -0.41 8.59
C PRO A 83 16.64 -1.55 9.31
N LEU A 84 17.08 -2.77 9.04
CA LEU A 84 16.50 -4.01 9.58
C LEU A 84 17.56 -4.79 10.35
N ASP A 85 17.20 -5.22 11.56
CA ASP A 85 17.98 -6.16 12.34
C ASP A 85 17.31 -7.54 12.27
N LEU A 86 18.05 -8.51 11.72
CA LEU A 86 17.58 -9.85 11.43
C LEU A 86 18.33 -10.87 12.26
N ASN A 87 17.64 -11.78 12.89
CA ASN A 87 18.23 -13.00 13.42
C ASN A 87 18.12 -14.10 12.36
N ILE A 88 19.28 -14.50 11.81
CA ILE A 88 19.35 -15.54 10.79
C ILE A 88 19.65 -16.85 11.45
N LYS A 89 18.69 -17.79 11.47
CA LYS A 89 18.85 -19.14 12.00
C LYS A 89 18.80 -20.17 10.86
N PRO A 90 19.93 -20.51 10.21
CA PRO A 90 19.94 -21.38 9.04
C PRO A 90 19.44 -22.81 9.32
N SER A 91 19.45 -23.21 10.60
CA SER A 91 19.15 -24.59 11.03
C SER A 91 17.67 -24.88 11.27
N GLN A 92 16.77 -23.88 11.17
CA GLN A 92 15.34 -24.05 11.44
C GLN A 92 14.51 -23.73 10.17
N PRO A 93 14.08 -24.74 9.40
CA PRO A 93 13.16 -24.53 8.27
C PRO A 93 11.86 -23.85 8.76
N GLY A 94 11.47 -22.75 8.13
CA GLY A 94 10.26 -21.97 8.50
C GLY A 94 10.50 -20.82 9.49
N GLN A 95 11.63 -20.74 10.17
CA GLN A 95 12.04 -19.63 11.04
C GLN A 95 13.41 -19.05 10.67
N MET A 96 13.77 -19.12 9.39
CA MET A 96 15.10 -18.69 8.93
C MET A 96 15.37 -17.21 9.16
N LEU A 97 14.34 -16.38 9.24
CA LEU A 97 14.43 -14.93 9.41
C LEU A 97 13.49 -14.49 10.53
N GLN A 98 14.04 -13.90 11.58
CA GLN A 98 13.25 -13.24 12.62
C GLN A 98 13.70 -11.77 12.68
N LEU A 99 12.72 -10.87 12.57
CA LEU A 99 12.93 -9.45 12.84
C LEU A 99 13.18 -9.28 14.35
N GLN A 100 14.20 -8.51 14.71
CA GLN A 100 14.54 -8.27 16.13
C GLN A 100 13.94 -6.95 16.63
N ASN A 101 13.84 -5.96 15.78
CA ASN A 101 13.41 -4.62 16.14
C ASN A 101 12.28 -4.16 15.22
N SER A 102 11.49 -3.21 15.70
CA SER A 102 10.52 -2.47 14.87
C SER A 102 11.26 -1.66 13.81
N PHE A 103 10.66 -1.53 12.65
CA PHE A 103 11.19 -0.73 11.56
C PHE A 103 10.07 -0.01 10.82
N ASP A 104 10.43 1.08 10.15
CA ASP A 104 9.49 1.86 9.36
C ASP A 104 9.53 1.43 7.89
N ILE A 105 8.35 1.42 7.28
CA ILE A 105 8.17 1.30 5.84
C ILE A 105 7.60 2.63 5.35
N SER A 106 8.12 3.15 4.24
CA SER A 106 7.55 4.29 3.54
C SER A 106 7.37 3.98 2.07
N GLY A 107 6.44 4.63 1.40
CA GLY A 107 6.27 4.46 -0.03
C GLY A 107 4.94 4.92 -0.57
N SER A 108 4.66 4.49 -1.80
CA SER A 108 3.45 4.83 -2.53
C SER A 108 2.67 3.58 -2.93
N VAL A 109 1.35 3.73 -2.95
CA VAL A 109 0.41 2.70 -3.38
C VAL A 109 -0.59 3.31 -4.36
N VAL A 110 -0.87 2.60 -5.44
CA VAL A 110 -1.86 2.99 -6.45
C VAL A 110 -2.92 1.89 -6.56
N MET A 111 -4.19 2.28 -6.46
CA MET A 111 -5.35 1.39 -6.59
C MET A 111 -6.33 1.93 -7.62
N ARG A 112 -6.95 1.07 -8.40
CA ARG A 112 -8.02 1.47 -9.34
C ARG A 112 -9.34 1.60 -8.60
N GLY A 113 -10.15 2.59 -8.96
CA GLY A 113 -11.50 2.76 -8.42
C GLY A 113 -12.39 1.55 -8.63
N SER A 114 -12.32 0.91 -9.81
CA SER A 114 -13.07 -0.33 -10.09
C SER A 114 -12.69 -1.51 -9.20
N ASP A 115 -11.41 -1.61 -8.84
CA ASP A 115 -10.91 -2.68 -7.99
C ASP A 115 -11.25 -2.42 -6.51
N LEU A 116 -11.18 -1.15 -6.08
CA LEU A 116 -11.70 -0.72 -4.77
C LEU A 116 -13.19 -1.01 -4.63
N ASN A 117 -13.98 -0.65 -5.64
CA ASN A 117 -15.41 -0.94 -5.65
C ASN A 117 -15.67 -2.44 -5.46
N ARG A 118 -14.99 -3.27 -6.24
CA ARG A 118 -15.14 -4.73 -6.14
C ARG A 118 -14.76 -5.23 -4.75
N ALA A 119 -13.65 -4.74 -4.18
CA ALA A 119 -13.22 -5.12 -2.83
C ALA A 119 -14.23 -4.74 -1.76
N LEU A 120 -14.77 -3.51 -1.78
CA LEU A 120 -15.76 -3.02 -0.80
C LEU A 120 -17.10 -3.77 -0.85
N LEU A 121 -17.40 -4.45 -1.95
CA LEU A 121 -18.58 -5.30 -2.09
C LEU A 121 -18.36 -6.76 -1.62
N THR A 122 -17.11 -7.14 -1.31
CA THR A 122 -16.82 -8.47 -0.75
C THR A 122 -17.18 -8.54 0.73
N GLN A 123 -17.43 -9.75 1.24
CA GLN A 123 -17.74 -9.96 2.65
C GLN A 123 -16.65 -9.38 3.59
N ARG A 124 -15.40 -9.44 3.20
CA ARG A 124 -14.25 -8.96 4.00
C ARG A 124 -14.26 -7.45 4.23
N TRP A 125 -14.60 -6.69 3.19
CA TRP A 125 -14.53 -5.23 3.20
C TRP A 125 -15.90 -4.54 3.20
N ARG A 126 -16.99 -5.32 3.24
CA ARG A 126 -18.36 -4.81 3.22
C ARG A 126 -18.63 -3.80 4.32
N TRP A 127 -18.11 -4.08 5.51
CA TRP A 127 -18.25 -3.18 6.65
C TRP A 127 -17.73 -1.76 6.36
N LEU A 128 -16.60 -1.63 5.62
CA LEU A 128 -16.04 -0.34 5.24
C LEU A 128 -16.89 0.35 4.17
N GLY A 129 -17.41 -0.39 3.21
CA GLY A 129 -18.34 0.15 2.21
C GLY A 129 -19.61 0.68 2.85
N ASP A 130 -20.22 -0.08 3.74
CA ASP A 130 -21.45 0.31 4.44
C ASP A 130 -21.18 1.48 5.42
N TRP A 131 -20.03 1.50 6.10
CA TRP A 131 -19.59 2.62 6.91
C TRP A 131 -19.44 3.91 6.08
N LEU A 132 -18.85 3.84 4.88
CA LEU A 132 -18.78 4.98 3.96
C LEU A 132 -20.17 5.49 3.56
N ALA A 133 -21.09 4.59 3.23
CA ALA A 133 -22.46 4.94 2.90
C ALA A 133 -23.17 5.63 4.07
N GLU A 134 -23.00 5.12 5.27
CA GLU A 134 -23.61 5.68 6.49
C GLU A 134 -23.06 7.08 6.81
N GLN A 135 -21.73 7.20 6.91
CA GLN A 135 -21.09 8.45 7.31
C GLN A 135 -21.23 9.57 6.26
N LEU A 136 -21.14 9.24 4.98
CA LEU A 136 -21.11 10.21 3.90
C LEU A 136 -22.50 10.49 3.28
N MET A 137 -23.37 9.50 3.28
CA MET A 137 -24.65 9.58 2.59
C MET A 137 -25.86 9.50 3.54
N GLY A 138 -25.68 8.99 4.76
CA GLY A 138 -26.76 8.68 5.71
C GLY A 138 -27.57 7.46 5.29
N LEU A 139 -26.97 6.53 4.53
CA LEU A 139 -27.60 5.33 3.99
C LEU A 139 -26.88 4.09 4.49
N SER A 140 -27.62 2.99 4.67
CA SER A 140 -27.10 1.78 5.34
C SER A 140 -26.15 0.94 4.51
N THR A 141 -26.15 1.10 3.19
CA THR A 141 -25.44 0.16 2.28
C THR A 141 -24.79 0.88 1.12
N LEU A 142 -23.51 0.56 0.85
CA LEU A 142 -22.85 1.01 -0.39
C LEU A 142 -23.30 0.14 -1.55
N GLY A 143 -23.80 0.77 -2.63
CA GLY A 143 -24.11 0.13 -3.89
C GLY A 143 -22.94 0.13 -4.86
N ASN A 144 -22.25 1.26 -5.00
CA ASN A 144 -21.11 1.41 -5.92
C ASN A 144 -20.18 2.53 -5.48
N LEU A 145 -18.88 2.34 -5.75
CA LEU A 145 -17.83 3.35 -5.64
C LEU A 145 -17.17 3.53 -7.01
N GLU A 146 -17.03 4.76 -7.44
CA GLU A 146 -16.37 5.13 -8.69
C GLU A 146 -15.41 6.29 -8.46
N ILE A 147 -14.28 6.31 -9.15
CA ILE A 147 -13.40 7.46 -9.26
C ILE A 147 -13.57 8.04 -10.65
N ALA A 148 -14.24 9.17 -10.76
CA ALA A 148 -14.54 9.83 -12.03
C ALA A 148 -14.16 11.33 -11.95
N ASN A 149 -13.48 11.84 -12.99
CA ASN A 149 -13.04 13.24 -13.04
C ASN A 149 -12.30 13.70 -11.76
N ASP A 150 -11.40 12.83 -11.27
CA ASP A 150 -10.61 13.05 -10.05
C ASP A 150 -11.47 13.28 -8.78
N THR A 151 -12.68 12.75 -8.79
CA THR A 151 -13.68 12.84 -7.73
C THR A 151 -14.10 11.44 -7.29
N LEU A 152 -14.32 11.25 -6.00
CA LEU A 152 -14.91 10.04 -5.45
C LEU A 152 -16.43 10.11 -5.58
N VAL A 153 -17.02 9.16 -6.26
CA VAL A 153 -18.46 9.05 -6.48
C VAL A 153 -18.99 7.82 -5.74
N LEU A 154 -19.91 8.03 -4.83
CA LEU A 154 -20.59 6.95 -4.14
C LEU A 154 -22.05 6.87 -4.57
N THR A 155 -22.53 5.66 -4.70
CA THR A 155 -23.91 5.35 -5.07
C THR A 155 -24.49 4.36 -4.06
N SER A 156 -25.68 4.62 -3.59
CA SER A 156 -26.39 3.77 -2.60
C SER A 156 -27.86 3.62 -2.99
N PRO A 157 -28.43 2.40 -2.89
CA PRO A 157 -29.85 2.19 -3.14
C PRO A 157 -30.71 2.72 -1.98
N LEU A 158 -31.84 3.36 -2.31
CA LEU A 158 -32.87 3.66 -1.33
C LEU A 158 -33.77 2.44 -1.09
N VAL A 159 -33.79 1.99 0.14
CA VAL A 159 -34.59 0.81 0.52
C VAL A 159 -36.09 1.10 0.29
N GLY A 160 -36.73 0.26 -0.54
CA GLY A 160 -38.18 0.33 -0.78
C GLY A 160 -38.65 1.28 -1.88
N GLN A 161 -37.77 2.05 -2.53
CA GLN A 161 -38.18 3.02 -3.57
C GLN A 161 -37.65 2.73 -4.98
N GLY A 162 -36.74 1.77 -5.13
CA GLY A 162 -36.10 1.47 -6.44
C GLY A 162 -35.19 2.61 -6.96
N GLU A 163 -35.04 3.67 -6.19
CA GLU A 163 -34.21 4.81 -6.52
C GLU A 163 -32.78 4.62 -5.99
N VAL A 164 -31.84 5.31 -6.63
CA VAL A 164 -30.43 5.28 -6.30
C VAL A 164 -29.94 6.70 -6.02
N VAL A 165 -29.33 6.90 -4.85
CA VAL A 165 -28.71 8.18 -4.50
C VAL A 165 -27.26 8.15 -4.93
N ARG A 166 -26.85 9.18 -5.69
CA ARG A 166 -25.46 9.39 -6.12
C ARG A 166 -24.94 10.69 -5.49
N LYS A 167 -23.76 10.64 -4.87
CA LYS A 167 -23.09 11.82 -4.30
C LYS A 167 -21.60 11.81 -4.64
N GLU A 168 -21.04 13.01 -4.74
CA GLU A 168 -19.64 13.27 -5.11
C GLU A 168 -18.88 13.86 -3.92
N PHE A 169 -17.60 13.45 -3.79
CA PHE A 169 -16.75 13.82 -2.67
C PHE A 169 -15.33 14.12 -3.13
N ARG A 170 -14.65 15.00 -2.40
CA ARG A 170 -13.20 15.20 -2.48
C ARG A 170 -12.52 14.22 -1.53
N LEU A 171 -11.29 13.83 -1.88
CA LEU A 171 -10.46 12.98 -1.04
C LEU A 171 -9.06 13.56 -0.98
N ASP A 172 -8.54 13.70 0.23
CA ASP A 172 -7.17 14.13 0.51
C ASP A 172 -6.63 13.46 1.78
N ALA A 173 -5.36 13.68 2.10
CA ALA A 173 -4.75 13.21 3.34
C ALA A 173 -4.87 14.28 4.43
N ALA A 174 -5.34 13.90 5.60
CA ALA A 174 -5.37 14.75 6.78
C ALA A 174 -5.23 13.91 8.06
N GLU A 175 -4.57 14.46 9.06
CA GLU A 175 -4.40 13.81 10.39
C GLU A 175 -3.78 12.39 10.33
N GLY A 176 -3.02 12.11 9.27
CA GLY A 176 -2.40 10.80 9.06
C GLY A 176 -3.34 9.75 8.45
N THR A 177 -4.55 10.11 8.04
CA THR A 177 -5.52 9.22 7.38
C THR A 177 -6.10 9.87 6.11
N LEU A 178 -7.12 9.26 5.54
CA LEU A 178 -7.87 9.80 4.41
C LEU A 178 -9.03 10.64 4.93
N ARG A 179 -9.11 11.90 4.48
CA ARG A 179 -10.25 12.77 4.68
C ARG A 179 -11.12 12.77 3.44
N ILE A 180 -12.42 12.56 3.62
CA ILE A 180 -13.42 12.59 2.56
C ILE A 180 -14.38 13.73 2.88
N THR A 181 -14.49 14.71 1.97
CA THR A 181 -15.27 15.95 2.16
C THR A 181 -16.35 16.05 1.09
N ARG A 182 -17.54 16.46 1.47
CA ARG A 182 -18.61 16.77 0.51
C ARG A 182 -18.32 18.05 -0.26
N PHE A 183 -18.80 18.14 -1.50
CA PHE A 183 -18.65 19.37 -2.31
C PHE A 183 -19.53 20.55 -1.81
N ASN A 184 -20.67 20.26 -1.21
CA ASN A 184 -21.70 21.26 -0.93
C ASN A 184 -21.75 21.73 0.52
N ASP A 185 -21.00 21.09 1.39
CA ASP A 185 -20.85 21.48 2.79
C ASP A 185 -19.43 21.11 3.27
N ASP A 186 -18.96 21.77 4.33
CA ASP A 186 -17.64 21.50 4.90
C ASP A 186 -17.61 20.23 5.76
N SER A 187 -18.66 19.39 5.70
CA SER A 187 -18.68 18.15 6.45
C SER A 187 -17.66 17.18 5.87
N CYS A 188 -16.78 16.72 6.74
CA CYS A 188 -15.74 15.76 6.37
C CYS A 188 -15.76 14.56 7.31
N VAL A 189 -15.28 13.45 6.79
CA VAL A 189 -15.12 12.19 7.51
C VAL A 189 -13.68 11.73 7.37
N LEU A 190 -13.09 11.31 8.49
CA LEU A 190 -11.77 10.68 8.51
C LEU A 190 -11.94 9.18 8.47
N LEU A 191 -11.23 8.52 7.53
CA LEU A 191 -11.27 7.07 7.40
C LEU A 191 -10.63 6.40 8.62
N PRO A 192 -11.28 5.40 9.25
CA PRO A 192 -10.66 4.65 10.32
C PRO A 192 -9.46 3.85 9.76
N MET A 193 -8.28 4.09 10.31
CA MET A 193 -7.02 3.45 9.90
C MET A 193 -6.36 2.77 11.08
N ASP A 194 -5.51 1.78 10.79
CA ASP A 194 -4.59 1.22 11.78
C ASP A 194 -3.66 2.33 12.29
N PRO A 195 -3.48 2.51 13.60
CA PRO A 195 -2.65 3.57 14.18
C PRO A 195 -1.17 3.49 13.76
N ASN A 196 -0.71 2.33 13.31
CA ASN A 196 0.64 2.15 12.78
C ASN A 196 0.80 2.63 11.32
N ILE A 197 -0.30 2.98 10.65
CA ILE A 197 -0.28 3.50 9.27
C ILE A 197 -0.54 5.01 9.30
N ARG A 198 0.29 5.75 8.60
CA ARG A 198 0.16 7.19 8.42
C ARG A 198 0.17 7.57 6.96
N ILE A 199 -0.96 8.08 6.46
CA ILE A 199 -1.08 8.63 5.11
C ILE A 199 -0.56 10.06 5.11
N LEU A 200 0.39 10.36 4.23
CA LEU A 200 1.02 11.66 4.08
C LEU A 200 0.41 12.44 2.92
N GLU A 201 0.13 11.74 1.81
CA GLU A 201 -0.49 12.30 0.62
C GLU A 201 -1.54 11.33 0.08
N ALA A 202 -2.65 11.89 -0.39
CA ALA A 202 -3.70 11.14 -1.07
C ALA A 202 -4.33 12.00 -2.16
N HIS A 203 -4.49 11.45 -3.35
CA HIS A 203 -5.21 12.13 -4.42
C HIS A 203 -5.84 11.13 -5.38
N LEU A 204 -6.90 11.59 -6.04
CA LEU A 204 -7.59 10.86 -7.08
C LEU A 204 -7.10 11.38 -8.43
N LYS A 205 -6.75 10.48 -9.35
CA LYS A 205 -6.30 10.85 -10.70
C LYS A 205 -6.55 9.71 -11.67
N ALA A 206 -7.14 10.05 -12.83
CA ALA A 206 -7.35 9.11 -13.92
C ALA A 206 -8.04 7.79 -13.49
N GLY A 207 -9.05 7.86 -12.64
CA GLY A 207 -9.79 6.70 -12.14
C GLY A 207 -9.05 5.88 -11.06
N GLN A 208 -7.98 6.42 -10.49
CA GLN A 208 -7.12 5.76 -9.52
C GLN A 208 -7.01 6.57 -8.23
N LEU A 209 -6.83 5.87 -7.11
CA LEU A 209 -6.41 6.41 -5.84
C LEU A 209 -4.91 6.25 -5.70
N HIS A 210 -4.22 7.36 -5.51
CA HIS A 210 -2.79 7.44 -5.25
C HIS A 210 -2.55 7.81 -3.79
N LEU A 211 -1.77 7.01 -3.10
CA LEU A 211 -1.42 7.20 -1.70
C LEU A 211 0.09 7.25 -1.54
N VAL A 212 0.57 8.14 -0.68
CA VAL A 212 1.92 8.11 -0.13
C VAL A 212 1.81 8.03 1.38
N GLY A 213 2.57 7.16 2.01
CA GLY A 213 2.46 6.96 3.44
C GLY A 213 3.63 6.25 4.08
N GLN A 214 3.48 6.03 5.37
CA GLN A 214 4.43 5.34 6.23
C GLN A 214 3.68 4.34 7.10
N ALA A 215 4.36 3.26 7.49
CA ALA A 215 3.84 2.29 8.43
C ALA A 215 4.96 1.84 9.36
N ALA A 216 4.67 1.71 10.66
CA ALA A 216 5.54 1.07 11.63
C ALA A 216 5.23 -0.43 11.67
N VAL A 217 6.25 -1.26 11.45
CA VAL A 217 6.14 -2.72 11.54
C VAL A 217 6.80 -3.19 12.82
N THR A 218 6.06 -3.88 13.65
CA THR A 218 6.54 -4.52 14.88
C THR A 218 6.66 -6.03 14.64
N PRO A 219 7.77 -6.67 15.12
CA PRO A 219 7.97 -8.12 15.02
C PRO A 219 6.88 -8.94 15.69
#